data_da1e756e4c4beaf65d9b3455cb3c2b10
#
_entry.id   da1e756e4c4beaf65d9b3455cb3c2b10
#
_cell.length_a   1.000
_cell.length_b   1.000
_cell.length_c   1.000
_cell.angle_alpha   90.00
_cell.angle_beta   90.00
_cell.angle_gamma   90.00
#
_symmetry.space_group_name_H-M   'P 1'
#
loop_
_entity.id
_entity.type
_entity.pdbx_description
1 polymer ?
#
loop_
_entity_poly.entity_id
_entity_poly.type
_entity_poly.pdbx_seq_one_letter_code
_entity_poly.pdbx_strand_id
1 'polypeptide(L)'
;MCRKFLGIFCSVAVLFCFSPSTSLAELVIVSTDQGWEFSTDGMVNLFAVTSSGDERPDNVNNGITLGDGNDSFRLRSGFLPGVLAFNVKAPTTNGLDMGARIGFYPNPQNANTKNSFSAQIDLREIYFTVDGTFGQFLLGKTLSLFQGQNTLTGMTLMGTGVSAISGGGTTLGNIGYGYIYPQFNAQIRYTTPTRYGCKLAVGIYDPSVIASTGIEAGVTKAPRFESEASYTGDFNGLSVKTWISGLYQTAEFEESGDEVEANGVAGGLALG
;
A
#
# COMPACT_ATOMS: atom_id res chain seq x y z
N MET A 1 -14.19 -41.86 -36.74
CA MET A 1 -13.05 -41.19 -37.41
C MET A 1 -13.15 -39.70 -37.09
N CYS A 2 -12.41 -39.25 -36.11
CA CYS A 2 -12.44 -37.87 -35.65
C CYS A 2 -11.02 -37.32 -35.85
N ARG A 3 -10.87 -36.40 -36.81
CA ARG A 3 -9.59 -35.73 -37.09
C ARG A 3 -9.41 -34.61 -36.09
N LYS A 4 -8.42 -34.75 -35.23
CA LYS A 4 -7.90 -33.67 -34.35
C LYS A 4 -7.17 -32.65 -35.21
N PHE A 5 -7.65 -31.43 -35.27
CA PHE A 5 -6.89 -30.29 -35.79
C PHE A 5 -5.99 -29.80 -34.65
N LEU A 6 -4.69 -30.01 -34.84
CA LEU A 6 -3.64 -29.46 -33.98
C LEU A 6 -3.34 -28.04 -34.50
N GLY A 7 -3.90 -27.04 -33.88
CA GLY A 7 -3.60 -25.64 -34.13
C GLY A 7 -2.34 -25.23 -33.36
N ILE A 8 -1.25 -25.05 -34.06
CA ILE A 8 -0.03 -24.45 -33.48
C ILE A 8 -0.27 -22.96 -33.38
N PHE A 9 -0.53 -22.48 -32.18
CA PHE A 9 -0.50 -21.05 -31.85
C PHE A 9 0.95 -20.64 -31.64
N CYS A 10 1.52 -19.95 -32.60
CA CYS A 10 2.82 -19.31 -32.50
C CYS A 10 2.66 -18.05 -31.64
N SER A 11 2.97 -18.13 -30.35
CA SER A 11 2.96 -16.98 -29.46
C SER A 11 4.17 -16.12 -29.75
N VAL A 12 3.97 -15.01 -30.46
CA VAL A 12 4.97 -13.95 -30.56
C VAL A 12 4.95 -13.17 -29.24
N ALA A 13 5.84 -13.52 -28.34
CA ALA A 13 6.12 -12.72 -27.16
C ALA A 13 6.94 -11.48 -27.59
N VAL A 14 6.27 -10.36 -27.81
CA VAL A 14 6.94 -9.07 -27.94
C VAL A 14 7.33 -8.64 -26.52
N LEU A 15 8.56 -8.93 -26.13
CA LEU A 15 9.15 -8.37 -24.91
C LEU A 15 9.43 -6.88 -25.17
N PHE A 16 8.50 -6.03 -24.80
CA PHE A 16 8.80 -4.62 -24.54
C PHE A 16 9.51 -4.53 -23.19
N CYS A 17 10.84 -4.47 -23.21
CA CYS A 17 11.61 -4.04 -22.05
C CYS A 17 11.35 -2.54 -21.82
N PHE A 18 10.21 -2.20 -21.24
CA PHE A 18 10.07 -0.92 -20.61
C PHE A 18 10.73 -1.03 -19.23
N SER A 19 11.88 -0.39 -19.06
CA SER A 19 12.37 -0.08 -17.72
C SER A 19 11.30 0.82 -17.08
N PRO A 20 10.59 0.38 -16.02
CA PRO A 20 9.65 1.24 -15.36
C PRO A 20 10.46 2.27 -14.57
N SER A 21 10.81 3.37 -15.20
CA SER A 21 11.05 4.58 -14.43
C SER A 21 9.69 4.98 -13.88
N THR A 22 9.44 4.69 -12.60
CA THR A 22 8.30 5.21 -11.86
C THR A 22 8.51 6.71 -11.63
N SER A 23 8.43 7.47 -12.69
CA SER A 23 8.24 8.89 -12.62
C SER A 23 6.74 9.09 -12.42
N LEU A 24 6.29 9.17 -11.16
CA LEU A 24 5.07 9.90 -10.87
C LEU A 24 5.36 11.34 -11.29
N ALA A 25 4.96 11.70 -12.50
CA ALA A 25 5.14 13.06 -12.97
C ALA A 25 4.16 13.95 -12.19
N GLU A 26 4.70 14.74 -11.29
CA GLU A 26 3.94 15.80 -10.66
C GLU A 26 3.71 16.90 -11.71
N LEU A 27 2.44 17.22 -11.94
CA LEU A 27 2.03 18.33 -12.79
C LEU A 27 1.66 19.51 -11.92
N VAL A 28 2.43 20.58 -11.97
CA VAL A 28 2.08 21.85 -11.33
C VAL A 28 0.94 22.49 -12.14
N ILE A 29 -0.22 22.65 -11.50
CA ILE A 29 -1.41 23.23 -12.12
C ILE A 29 -1.36 24.75 -12.01
N VAL A 30 -1.04 25.26 -10.82
CA VAL A 30 -0.98 26.68 -10.51
C VAL A 30 0.16 26.95 -9.54
N SER A 31 0.93 27.98 -9.85
CA SER A 31 1.89 28.60 -8.94
C SER A 31 1.56 30.08 -8.83
N THR A 32 1.49 30.61 -7.61
CA THR A 32 1.16 32.02 -7.37
C THR A 32 2.41 32.83 -7.06
N ASP A 33 2.36 34.13 -7.32
CA ASP A 33 3.44 35.06 -6.98
C ASP A 33 3.75 35.11 -5.47
N GLN A 34 2.81 34.66 -4.65
CA GLN A 34 2.98 34.55 -3.20
C GLN A 34 3.64 33.23 -2.77
N GLY A 35 4.00 32.34 -3.71
CA GLY A 35 4.68 31.08 -3.46
C GLY A 35 3.78 29.91 -3.10
N TRP A 36 2.46 30.01 -3.27
CA TRP A 36 1.57 28.86 -3.22
C TRP A 36 1.70 28.03 -4.48
N GLU A 37 1.73 26.72 -4.32
CA GLU A 37 1.78 25.78 -5.42
C GLU A 37 0.68 24.74 -5.29
N PHE A 38 -0.07 24.53 -6.37
CA PHE A 38 -1.05 23.45 -6.52
C PHE A 38 -0.57 22.50 -7.60
N SER A 39 -0.48 21.23 -7.26
CA SER A 39 -0.05 20.20 -8.19
C SER A 39 -0.94 18.96 -8.13
N THR A 40 -0.85 18.14 -9.14
CA THR A 40 -1.48 16.84 -9.20
C THR A 40 -0.47 15.80 -9.63
N ASP A 41 -0.59 14.61 -9.07
CA ASP A 41 0.14 13.43 -9.51
C ASP A 41 -0.79 12.24 -9.58
N GLY A 42 -0.36 11.21 -10.28
CA GLY A 42 -1.15 10.00 -10.31
C GLY A 42 -0.67 8.99 -11.33
N MET A 43 -1.37 7.86 -11.36
CA MET A 43 -1.17 6.85 -12.38
C MET A 43 -2.47 6.10 -12.63
N VAL A 44 -2.60 5.58 -13.84
CA VAL A 44 -3.64 4.63 -14.21
C VAL A 44 -2.95 3.32 -14.58
N ASN A 45 -3.38 2.23 -13.96
CA ASN A 45 -2.94 0.90 -14.37
C ASN A 45 -4.15 0.02 -14.67
N LEU A 46 -3.99 -0.86 -15.64
CA LEU A 46 -4.98 -1.85 -16.01
C LEU A 46 -4.27 -3.08 -16.54
N PHE A 47 -4.63 -4.23 -16.00
CA PHE A 47 -4.10 -5.52 -16.41
C PHE A 47 -5.21 -6.39 -16.97
N ALA A 48 -4.89 -7.10 -18.06
CA ALA A 48 -5.66 -8.24 -18.51
C ALA A 48 -5.09 -9.50 -17.84
N VAL A 49 -5.85 -10.09 -16.93
CA VAL A 49 -5.42 -11.22 -16.13
C VAL A 49 -6.22 -12.45 -16.50
N THR A 50 -5.53 -13.48 -16.94
CA THR A 50 -6.10 -14.83 -17.10
C THR A 50 -5.50 -15.72 -16.03
N SER A 51 -6.34 -16.40 -15.28
CA SER A 51 -5.90 -17.41 -14.32
C SER A 51 -6.53 -18.75 -14.67
N SER A 52 -5.73 -19.79 -14.53
CA SER A 52 -6.13 -21.19 -14.68
C SER A 52 -5.49 -21.97 -13.54
N GLY A 53 -6.23 -22.83 -12.90
CA GLY A 53 -5.75 -23.61 -11.78
C GLY A 53 -6.67 -24.76 -11.46
N ASP A 54 -6.12 -25.75 -10.76
CA ASP A 54 -6.89 -26.89 -10.27
C ASP A 54 -7.77 -26.49 -9.07
N GLU A 55 -8.82 -27.26 -8.85
CA GLU A 55 -9.67 -27.09 -7.68
C GLU A 55 -8.85 -27.28 -6.39
N ARG A 56 -9.12 -26.42 -5.43
CA ARG A 56 -8.49 -26.54 -4.11
C ARG A 56 -8.98 -27.84 -3.44
N PRO A 57 -8.08 -28.66 -2.88
CA PRO A 57 -8.50 -29.81 -2.09
C PRO A 57 -9.39 -29.40 -0.91
N ASP A 58 -10.47 -30.11 -0.66
CA ASP A 58 -11.50 -29.79 0.35
C ASP A 58 -10.95 -29.60 1.77
N ASN A 59 -9.78 -30.16 2.06
CA ASN A 59 -9.16 -30.15 3.41
C ASN A 59 -8.08 -29.07 3.59
N VAL A 60 -7.83 -28.23 2.59
CA VAL A 60 -6.79 -27.19 2.67
C VAL A 60 -7.43 -25.84 2.95
N ASN A 61 -7.50 -25.50 4.23
CA ASN A 61 -7.90 -24.17 4.67
C ASN A 61 -6.65 -23.36 5.03
N ASN A 62 -5.97 -22.86 4.01
CA ASN A 62 -4.91 -21.89 4.22
C ASN A 62 -5.50 -20.50 3.91
N GLY A 63 -5.21 -19.48 4.68
CA GLY A 63 -5.71 -18.11 4.50
C GLY A 63 -5.29 -17.44 3.17
N ILE A 64 -4.72 -18.18 2.23
CA ILE A 64 -4.44 -17.77 0.86
C ILE A 64 -5.66 -18.19 0.04
N THR A 65 -6.44 -17.22 -0.37
CA THR A 65 -7.56 -17.43 -1.31
C THR A 65 -6.96 -17.70 -2.69
N LEU A 66 -6.48 -18.90 -2.90
CA LEU A 66 -6.32 -19.43 -4.25
C LEU A 66 -7.72 -19.60 -4.82
N GLY A 67 -7.94 -19.17 -6.05
CA GLY A 67 -9.24 -19.28 -6.67
C GLY A 67 -9.78 -20.70 -6.69
N ASP A 68 -11.08 -20.82 -6.80
CA ASP A 68 -11.82 -22.10 -6.80
C ASP A 68 -11.61 -22.90 -8.11
N GLY A 69 -10.37 -23.08 -8.56
CA GLY A 69 -10.04 -23.97 -9.68
C GLY A 69 -10.67 -23.65 -11.05
N ASN A 70 -11.36 -22.53 -11.16
CA ASN A 70 -12.01 -22.14 -12.41
C ASN A 70 -11.15 -21.22 -13.25
N ASP A 71 -11.08 -21.47 -14.53
CA ASP A 71 -10.50 -20.55 -15.47
C ASP A 71 -11.21 -19.21 -15.42
N SER A 72 -10.46 -18.13 -15.30
CA SER A 72 -11.05 -16.80 -15.24
C SER A 72 -10.27 -15.78 -16.06
N PHE A 73 -10.97 -14.80 -16.57
CA PHE A 73 -10.41 -13.61 -17.21
C PHE A 73 -10.96 -12.35 -16.57
N ARG A 74 -10.09 -11.40 -16.26
CA ARG A 74 -10.48 -10.11 -15.72
C ARG A 74 -9.65 -8.97 -16.28
N LEU A 75 -10.30 -7.83 -16.45
CA LEU A 75 -9.63 -6.53 -16.57
C LEU A 75 -9.69 -5.86 -15.19
N ARG A 76 -8.54 -5.54 -14.61
CA ARG A 76 -8.45 -5.03 -13.24
C ARG A 76 -7.20 -4.18 -13.00
N SER A 77 -7.25 -3.35 -11.97
CA SER A 77 -6.03 -2.72 -11.44
C SER A 77 -5.11 -3.78 -10.86
N GLY A 78 -3.83 -3.44 -10.75
CA GLY A 78 -2.85 -4.25 -10.06
C GLY A 78 -2.93 -4.16 -8.54
N PHE A 79 -1.86 -4.59 -7.88
CA PHE A 79 -1.67 -4.48 -6.44
C PHE A 79 -1.76 -3.03 -5.97
N LEU A 80 -1.03 -2.12 -6.59
CA LEU A 80 -1.24 -0.70 -6.44
C LEU A 80 -2.35 -0.28 -7.41
N PRO A 81 -3.49 0.22 -6.91
CA PRO A 81 -4.58 0.67 -7.77
C PRO A 81 -4.19 1.94 -8.56
N GLY A 82 -5.09 2.45 -9.37
CA GLY A 82 -4.94 3.79 -9.91
C GLY A 82 -4.78 4.80 -8.77
N VAL A 83 -4.09 5.89 -9.03
CA VAL A 83 -3.90 6.99 -8.08
C VAL A 83 -4.22 8.29 -8.79
N LEU A 84 -4.98 9.14 -8.14
CA LEU A 84 -5.16 10.55 -8.50
C LEU A 84 -5.02 11.36 -7.22
N ALA A 85 -4.01 12.19 -7.14
CA ALA A 85 -3.75 12.99 -5.96
C ALA A 85 -3.62 14.48 -6.30
N PHE A 86 -4.03 15.28 -5.33
CA PHE A 86 -3.88 16.74 -5.36
C PHE A 86 -3.01 17.17 -4.18
N ASN A 87 -2.06 18.04 -4.48
CA ASN A 87 -1.11 18.54 -3.51
C ASN A 87 -1.22 20.07 -3.43
N VAL A 88 -0.99 20.57 -2.25
CA VAL A 88 -0.85 22.00 -1.98
C VAL A 88 0.44 22.21 -1.22
N LYS A 89 1.27 23.14 -1.66
CA LYS A 89 2.44 23.60 -0.93
C LYS A 89 2.28 25.08 -0.61
N ALA A 90 2.46 25.42 0.65
CA ALA A 90 2.45 26.81 1.10
C ALA A 90 3.83 27.45 0.93
N PRO A 91 3.91 28.78 0.85
CA PRO A 91 5.18 29.49 0.91
C PRO A 91 5.92 29.18 2.22
N THR A 92 7.24 29.01 2.12
CA THR A 92 8.09 28.86 3.30
C THR A 92 7.94 30.09 4.20
N THR A 93 7.51 29.88 5.43
CA THR A 93 7.29 30.94 6.40
C THR A 93 8.06 30.67 7.68
N ASN A 94 8.93 31.57 8.10
CA ASN A 94 9.77 31.42 9.28
C ASN A 94 10.61 30.12 9.31
N GLY A 95 11.05 29.65 8.14
CA GLY A 95 11.82 28.41 8.01
C GLY A 95 10.97 27.13 8.13
N LEU A 96 9.66 27.26 8.02
CA LEU A 96 8.72 26.14 7.98
C LEU A 96 8.15 25.98 6.57
N ASP A 97 8.24 24.76 6.07
CA ASP A 97 7.57 24.33 4.84
C ASP A 97 6.32 23.55 5.22
N MET A 98 5.19 23.92 4.62
CA MET A 98 3.90 23.29 4.89
C MET A 98 3.31 22.75 3.60
N GLY A 99 2.74 21.56 3.67
CA GLY A 99 2.09 20.91 2.54
C GLY A 99 0.86 20.13 2.96
N ALA A 100 -0.04 19.93 2.01
CA ALA A 100 -1.20 19.06 2.19
C ALA A 100 -1.39 18.19 0.95
N ARG A 101 -1.90 16.97 1.15
CA ARG A 101 -2.20 16.03 0.09
C ARG A 101 -3.56 15.39 0.32
N ILE A 102 -4.33 15.23 -0.76
CA ILE A 102 -5.49 14.36 -0.81
C ILE A 102 -5.32 13.38 -1.98
N GLY A 103 -5.40 12.07 -1.69
CA GLY A 103 -5.15 11.01 -2.66
C GLY A 103 -6.33 10.05 -2.76
N PHE A 104 -6.86 9.92 -3.98
CA PHE A 104 -7.91 9.00 -4.36
C PHE A 104 -7.31 7.80 -5.07
N TYR A 105 -7.78 6.60 -4.73
CA TYR A 105 -7.28 5.34 -5.26
C TYR A 105 -8.41 4.59 -5.98
N PRO A 106 -8.76 5.00 -7.20
CA PRO A 106 -9.84 4.39 -7.96
C PRO A 106 -9.46 3.01 -8.47
N ASN A 107 -10.41 2.08 -8.39
CA ASN A 107 -10.33 0.76 -8.99
C ASN A 107 -11.22 0.72 -10.23
N PRO A 108 -10.69 0.42 -11.44
CA PRO A 108 -11.46 0.42 -12.68
C PRO A 108 -12.29 -0.86 -12.88
N GLN A 109 -11.99 -1.93 -12.15
CA GLN A 109 -12.69 -3.21 -12.33
C GLN A 109 -14.12 -3.17 -11.83
N ASN A 110 -15.01 -3.89 -12.53
CA ASN A 110 -16.35 -4.15 -12.05
C ASN A 110 -16.33 -5.05 -10.81
N ALA A 111 -17.31 -4.88 -9.93
CA ALA A 111 -17.58 -5.85 -8.89
C ALA A 111 -17.90 -7.22 -9.53
N ASN A 112 -17.77 -8.31 -8.76
CA ASN A 112 -18.04 -9.66 -9.27
C ASN A 112 -19.49 -9.86 -9.70
N THR A 113 -20.40 -9.01 -9.25
CA THR A 113 -21.81 -9.08 -9.60
C THR A 113 -22.05 -8.41 -10.95
N LYS A 114 -22.60 -9.16 -11.88
CA LYS A 114 -23.01 -8.65 -13.20
C LYS A 114 -23.96 -7.45 -13.02
N ASN A 115 -23.71 -6.36 -13.71
CA ASN A 115 -24.45 -5.09 -13.63
C ASN A 115 -24.23 -4.26 -12.35
N SER A 116 -23.20 -4.51 -11.59
CA SER A 116 -22.78 -3.64 -10.51
C SER A 116 -21.88 -2.54 -11.04
N PHE A 117 -22.33 -1.29 -10.99
CA PHE A 117 -21.58 -0.09 -11.47
C PHE A 117 -20.76 0.53 -10.35
N SER A 118 -20.05 -0.24 -9.59
CA SER A 118 -19.25 0.33 -8.53
C SER A 118 -17.76 0.38 -8.86
N ALA A 119 -17.35 1.40 -9.58
CA ALA A 119 -15.98 1.86 -9.45
C ALA A 119 -15.82 2.36 -8.00
N GLN A 120 -15.04 1.67 -7.19
CA GLN A 120 -14.78 2.13 -5.83
C GLN A 120 -13.69 3.18 -5.85
N ILE A 121 -13.98 4.32 -5.24
CA ILE A 121 -12.99 5.34 -4.93
C ILE A 121 -12.61 5.16 -3.47
N ASP A 122 -11.37 4.75 -3.22
CA ASP A 122 -10.84 4.64 -1.88
C ASP A 122 -10.03 5.90 -1.55
N LEU A 123 -10.44 6.62 -0.52
CA LEU A 123 -9.70 7.78 0.00
C LEU A 123 -8.63 7.28 0.96
N ARG A 124 -7.42 7.04 0.44
CA ARG A 124 -6.31 6.52 1.24
C ARG A 124 -5.45 7.59 1.87
N GLU A 125 -5.38 8.76 1.25
CA GLU A 125 -4.53 9.84 1.73
C GLU A 125 -5.33 11.12 1.91
N ILE A 126 -5.26 11.68 3.10
CA ILE A 126 -5.66 13.04 3.43
C ILE A 126 -4.82 13.47 4.62
N TYR A 127 -3.78 14.24 4.36
CA TYR A 127 -2.86 14.65 5.41
C TYR A 127 -2.24 16.01 5.10
N PHE A 128 -1.65 16.59 6.15
CA PHE A 128 -0.80 17.74 5.99
C PHE A 128 0.55 17.53 6.71
N THR A 129 1.57 18.25 6.26
CA THR A 129 2.91 18.21 6.84
C THR A 129 3.38 19.60 7.22
N VAL A 130 4.20 19.62 8.26
CA VAL A 130 5.02 20.77 8.65
C VAL A 130 6.46 20.29 8.77
N ASP A 131 7.30 20.83 7.91
CA ASP A 131 8.73 20.51 7.83
C ASP A 131 9.57 21.69 8.32
N GLY A 132 10.66 21.40 9.01
CA GLY A 132 11.58 22.38 9.51
C GLY A 132 12.94 21.77 9.87
N THR A 133 13.82 22.59 10.47
CA THR A 133 15.13 22.10 10.93
C THR A 133 15.05 21.02 12.01
N PHE A 134 13.89 20.94 12.67
CA PHE A 134 13.58 19.92 13.68
C PHE A 134 13.16 18.58 13.08
N GLY A 135 12.83 18.50 11.79
CA GLY A 135 12.27 17.36 11.10
C GLY A 135 10.87 17.64 10.57
N GLN A 136 10.01 16.61 10.52
CA GLN A 136 8.66 16.69 9.97
C GLN A 136 7.62 16.23 10.98
N PHE A 137 6.54 16.99 11.10
CA PHE A 137 5.26 16.52 11.62
C PHE A 137 4.32 16.21 10.45
N LEU A 138 3.63 15.07 10.54
CA LEU A 138 2.55 14.69 9.63
C LEU A 138 1.29 14.42 10.43
N LEU A 139 0.17 15.01 10.01
CA LEU A 139 -1.14 14.85 10.63
C LEU A 139 -2.17 14.51 9.57
N GLY A 140 -2.92 13.44 9.79
CA GLY A 140 -3.97 12.98 8.89
C GLY A 140 -3.84 11.51 8.53
N LYS A 141 -4.46 11.09 7.44
CA LYS A 141 -4.49 9.69 7.00
C LYS A 141 -3.49 9.46 5.89
N THR A 142 -2.60 8.49 6.07
CA THR A 142 -1.70 7.98 5.03
C THR A 142 -1.15 6.61 5.44
N LEU A 143 -0.28 6.03 4.61
CA LEU A 143 0.35 4.74 4.89
C LEU A 143 1.10 4.77 6.22
N SER A 144 0.87 3.76 7.05
CA SER A 144 1.49 3.59 8.36
C SER A 144 2.99 3.29 8.25
N LEU A 145 3.73 3.48 9.36
CA LEU A 145 5.17 3.17 9.44
C LEU A 145 5.42 1.67 9.43
N PHE A 146 4.67 0.94 10.27
CA PHE A 146 4.86 -0.50 10.37
C PHE A 146 4.63 -1.18 9.03
N GLN A 147 5.63 -1.88 8.51
CA GLN A 147 5.63 -2.54 7.20
C GLN A 147 5.42 -1.64 5.97
N GLY A 148 5.32 -0.32 6.13
CA GLY A 148 5.17 0.62 5.01
C GLY A 148 6.30 0.48 3.99
N GLN A 149 7.54 0.45 4.45
CA GLN A 149 8.71 0.28 3.58
C GLN A 149 8.74 -1.11 2.91
N ASN A 150 8.33 -2.17 3.63
CA ASN A 150 8.26 -3.52 3.07
C ASN A 150 7.28 -3.57 1.88
N THR A 151 6.14 -2.90 2.00
CA THR A 151 5.17 -2.80 0.90
C THR A 151 5.73 -2.00 -0.27
N LEU A 152 6.32 -0.83 -0.01
CA LEU A 152 6.80 0.07 -1.07
C LEU A 152 8.04 -0.45 -1.81
N THR A 153 8.81 -1.36 -1.21
CA THR A 153 9.97 -2.02 -1.84
C THR A 153 9.64 -3.41 -2.38
N GLY A 154 8.41 -3.87 -2.22
CA GLY A 154 7.98 -5.17 -2.73
C GLY A 154 8.05 -5.24 -4.25
N MET A 155 8.70 -6.28 -4.78
CA MET A 155 8.80 -6.52 -6.23
C MET A 155 7.43 -6.63 -6.92
N THR A 156 6.40 -7.01 -6.18
CA THR A 156 5.04 -7.19 -6.68
C THR A 156 4.20 -5.92 -6.64
N LEU A 157 4.72 -4.83 -6.08
CA LEU A 157 3.97 -3.58 -5.92
C LEU A 157 3.34 -3.08 -7.22
N MET A 158 4.08 -3.17 -8.31
CA MET A 158 3.64 -2.75 -9.65
C MET A 158 3.04 -3.90 -10.47
N GLY A 159 2.85 -5.08 -9.86
CA GLY A 159 2.32 -6.26 -10.50
C GLY A 159 0.79 -6.36 -10.43
N THR A 160 0.26 -7.44 -11.00
CA THR A 160 -1.18 -7.72 -11.09
C THR A 160 -1.85 -8.01 -9.75
N GLY A 161 -1.07 -8.27 -8.72
CA GLY A 161 -1.58 -8.84 -7.47
C GLY A 161 -1.98 -10.31 -7.62
N VAL A 162 -2.63 -10.87 -6.61
CA VAL A 162 -3.20 -12.21 -6.69
C VAL A 162 -4.48 -12.15 -7.52
N SER A 163 -4.62 -13.04 -8.49
CA SER A 163 -5.89 -13.20 -9.21
C SER A 163 -6.89 -13.89 -8.28
N ALA A 164 -7.70 -13.13 -7.56
CA ALA A 164 -8.83 -13.69 -6.87
C ALA A 164 -10.01 -13.80 -7.83
N ILE A 165 -10.58 -14.98 -7.96
CA ILE A 165 -11.79 -15.22 -8.72
C ILE A 165 -12.98 -14.61 -8.00
N SER A 166 -13.02 -14.73 -6.67
CA SER A 166 -14.02 -14.16 -5.80
C SER A 166 -13.48 -12.91 -5.11
N GLY A 167 -14.13 -11.82 -5.25
CA GLY A 167 -13.72 -10.57 -4.62
C GLY A 167 -13.07 -9.60 -5.60
N GLY A 168 -13.75 -8.54 -5.90
CA GLY A 168 -13.34 -7.56 -6.91
C GLY A 168 -12.17 -6.67 -6.53
N GLY A 169 -11.57 -6.86 -5.36
CA GLY A 169 -10.54 -5.98 -4.84
C GLY A 169 -9.15 -6.21 -5.42
N THR A 170 -8.30 -5.22 -5.27
CA THR A 170 -6.85 -5.38 -5.40
C THR A 170 -6.38 -6.33 -4.30
N THR A 171 -5.62 -7.32 -4.66
CA THR A 171 -5.10 -8.27 -3.68
C THR A 171 -3.67 -7.90 -3.31
N LEU A 172 -3.29 -8.19 -2.08
CA LEU A 172 -1.92 -8.08 -1.60
C LEU A 172 -1.14 -9.31 -2.07
N GLY A 173 -0.86 -9.40 -3.38
CA GLY A 173 -0.18 -10.55 -3.94
C GLY A 173 1.11 -10.90 -3.20
N ASN A 174 1.33 -12.18 -2.99
CA ASN A 174 2.50 -12.75 -2.32
C ASN A 174 2.63 -12.43 -0.83
N ILE A 175 1.58 -11.99 -0.17
CA ILE A 175 1.60 -11.84 1.28
C ILE A 175 1.42 -13.21 1.90
N GLY A 176 2.45 -13.63 2.62
CA GLY A 176 2.48 -14.91 3.30
C GLY A 176 1.61 -14.96 4.55
N TYR A 177 1.55 -16.14 5.14
CA TYR A 177 0.90 -16.36 6.43
C TYR A 177 1.54 -15.49 7.53
N GLY A 178 0.68 -14.88 8.36
CA GLY A 178 1.13 -14.03 9.47
C GLY A 178 1.49 -12.58 9.08
N TYR A 179 1.26 -12.19 7.86
CA TYR A 179 1.49 -10.80 7.43
C TYR A 179 0.44 -9.86 8.02
N ILE A 180 0.92 -8.81 8.67
CA ILE A 180 0.09 -7.70 9.12
C ILE A 180 0.20 -6.57 8.10
N TYR A 181 -0.90 -6.27 7.43
CA TYR A 181 -0.93 -5.24 6.41
C TYR A 181 -0.70 -3.83 6.99
N PRO A 182 0.23 -3.04 6.44
CA PRO A 182 0.35 -1.63 6.78
C PRO A 182 -0.85 -0.88 6.23
N GLN A 183 -1.78 -0.55 7.09
CA GLN A 183 -2.99 0.17 6.71
C GLN A 183 -2.70 1.64 6.41
N PHE A 184 -3.64 2.29 5.73
CA PHE A 184 -3.70 3.74 5.65
C PHE A 184 -4.52 4.23 6.84
N ASN A 185 -3.87 4.73 7.88
CA ASN A 185 -4.49 5.11 9.14
C ASN A 185 -4.42 6.60 9.37
N ALA A 186 -5.40 7.14 10.08
CA ALA A 186 -5.30 8.44 10.70
C ALA A 186 -4.16 8.42 11.73
N GLN A 187 -3.30 9.41 11.71
CA GLN A 187 -2.05 9.42 12.46
C GLN A 187 -1.55 10.83 12.79
N ILE A 188 -0.81 10.91 13.86
CA ILE A 188 0.09 12.02 14.17
C ILE A 188 1.48 11.41 14.24
N ARG A 189 2.35 11.80 13.31
CA ARG A 189 3.68 11.23 13.16
C ARG A 189 4.75 12.33 13.20
N TYR A 190 5.83 12.06 13.90
CA TYR A 190 7.05 12.85 13.86
C TYR A 190 8.15 12.04 13.21
N THR A 191 8.94 12.70 12.36
CA THR A 191 10.13 12.13 11.71
C THR A 191 11.31 13.06 11.93
N THR A 192 12.42 12.53 12.45
CA THR A 192 13.64 13.31 12.67
C THR A 192 14.26 13.80 11.36
N PRO A 193 15.07 14.85 11.39
CA PRO A 193 15.96 15.15 10.27
C PRO A 193 16.89 13.97 9.98
N THR A 194 17.22 13.78 8.70
CA THR A 194 18.21 12.78 8.32
C THR A 194 19.59 13.22 8.79
N ARG A 195 20.27 12.37 9.58
CA ARG A 195 21.64 12.59 10.01
C ARG A 195 22.48 11.35 9.68
N TYR A 196 23.55 11.55 8.92
CA TYR A 196 24.45 10.47 8.47
C TYR A 196 23.70 9.30 7.80
N GLY A 197 22.64 9.61 7.04
CA GLY A 197 21.79 8.61 6.41
C GLY A 197 20.70 8.00 7.31
N CYS A 198 20.77 8.22 8.62
CA CYS A 198 19.80 7.68 9.59
C CYS A 198 18.61 8.60 9.77
N LYS A 199 17.42 7.99 9.93
CA LYS A 199 16.16 8.62 10.29
C LYS A 199 15.42 7.78 11.32
N LEU A 200 14.69 8.45 12.22
CA LEU A 200 13.74 7.83 13.13
C LEU A 200 12.38 8.47 12.92
N ALA A 201 11.35 7.66 12.83
CA ALA A 201 9.95 8.10 12.80
C ALA A 201 9.18 7.41 13.92
N VAL A 202 8.30 8.16 14.59
CA VAL A 202 7.40 7.65 15.63
C VAL A 202 6.02 8.29 15.46
N GLY A 203 4.96 7.56 15.80
CA GLY A 203 3.63 8.10 15.68
C GLY A 203 2.60 7.38 16.53
N ILE A 204 1.49 8.08 16.72
CA ILE A 204 0.26 7.54 17.25
C ILE A 204 -0.77 7.46 16.14
N TYR A 205 -1.53 6.38 16.15
CA TYR A 205 -2.44 5.99 15.07
C TYR A 205 -3.81 5.67 15.64
N ASP A 206 -4.83 5.89 14.82
CA ASP A 206 -6.15 5.37 15.08
C ASP A 206 -6.09 3.84 15.18
N PRO A 207 -6.51 3.25 16.31
CA PRO A 207 -6.36 1.82 16.54
C PRO A 207 -7.33 1.03 15.66
N SER A 208 -6.94 -0.18 15.32
CA SER A 208 -7.74 -1.13 14.55
C SER A 208 -8.32 -2.20 15.46
N VAL A 209 -9.40 -2.83 15.04
CA VAL A 209 -9.89 -4.07 15.66
C VAL A 209 -8.79 -5.13 15.63
N ILE A 210 -8.56 -5.80 16.76
CA ILE A 210 -7.68 -6.96 16.82
C ILE A 210 -8.54 -8.20 16.59
N ALA A 211 -8.42 -8.75 15.37
CA ALA A 211 -9.17 -9.92 14.97
C ALA A 211 -8.28 -11.16 14.96
N SER A 212 -8.79 -12.24 15.50
CA SER A 212 -8.29 -13.61 15.36
C SER A 212 -9.44 -14.50 14.90
N THR A 213 -9.18 -15.74 14.55
CA THR A 213 -10.15 -16.67 13.95
C THR A 213 -11.49 -16.69 14.72
N GLY A 214 -12.46 -15.91 14.24
CA GLY A 214 -13.82 -15.85 14.78
C GLY A 214 -14.02 -15.01 16.04
N ILE A 215 -13.01 -14.26 16.49
CA ILE A 215 -13.05 -13.44 17.71
C ILE A 215 -12.48 -12.06 17.37
N GLU A 216 -13.22 -11.02 17.71
CA GLU A 216 -12.83 -9.62 17.46
C GLU A 216 -12.85 -8.81 18.75
N ALA A 217 -11.71 -8.20 19.11
CA ALA A 217 -11.61 -7.22 20.17
C ALA A 217 -11.64 -5.81 19.55
N GLY A 218 -12.75 -5.12 19.76
CA GLY A 218 -13.06 -3.85 19.10
C GLY A 218 -13.04 -2.63 19.99
N VAL A 219 -13.03 -2.80 21.32
CA VAL A 219 -12.99 -1.68 22.27
C VAL A 219 -11.55 -1.21 22.43
N THR A 220 -11.24 -0.05 21.87
CA THR A 220 -9.88 0.51 21.89
C THR A 220 -9.84 1.74 22.78
N LYS A 221 -9.10 1.66 23.89
CA LYS A 221 -8.95 2.74 24.89
C LYS A 221 -7.65 3.52 24.73
N ALA A 222 -6.68 2.95 24.04
CA ALA A 222 -5.38 3.55 23.80
C ALA A 222 -5.09 3.65 22.29
N PRO A 223 -4.29 4.64 21.84
CA PRO A 223 -3.88 4.70 20.46
C PRO A 223 -2.96 3.51 20.10
N ARG A 224 -2.89 3.19 18.84
CA ARG A 224 -1.86 2.32 18.29
C ARG A 224 -0.56 3.12 18.18
N PHE A 225 0.55 2.51 18.55
CA PHE A 225 1.88 3.10 18.46
C PHE A 225 2.68 2.43 17.35
N GLU A 226 3.36 3.23 16.54
CA GLU A 226 4.30 2.70 15.56
C GLU A 226 5.59 3.51 15.56
N SER A 227 6.68 2.82 15.19
CA SER A 227 7.99 3.42 15.01
C SER A 227 8.73 2.79 13.84
N GLU A 228 9.63 3.56 13.24
CA GLU A 228 10.55 3.08 12.20
C GLU A 228 11.90 3.76 12.37
N ALA A 229 12.97 2.97 12.35
CA ALA A 229 14.32 3.44 12.18
C ALA A 229 14.80 3.02 10.78
N SER A 230 15.37 3.94 10.04
CA SER A 230 15.84 3.68 8.67
C SER A 230 17.20 4.30 8.41
N TYR A 231 17.96 3.68 7.53
CA TYR A 231 19.24 4.16 7.04
C TYR A 231 19.26 4.09 5.51
N THR A 232 19.83 5.13 4.90
CA THR A 232 20.09 5.17 3.45
C THR A 232 21.50 5.75 3.25
N GLY A 233 22.32 5.05 2.47
CA GLY A 233 23.67 5.47 2.15
C GLY A 233 24.15 4.92 0.82
N ASP A 234 25.24 5.50 0.30
CA ASP A 234 25.94 5.01 -0.88
C ASP A 234 27.36 4.59 -0.48
N PHE A 235 27.75 3.40 -0.92
CA PHE A 235 29.07 2.83 -0.67
C PHE A 235 29.73 2.49 -2.01
N ASN A 236 30.49 3.41 -2.54
CA ASN A 236 31.22 3.24 -3.81
C ASN A 236 30.29 2.86 -5.00
N GLY A 237 29.13 3.51 -5.09
CA GLY A 237 28.15 3.26 -6.13
C GLY A 237 27.14 2.14 -5.81
N LEU A 238 27.25 1.50 -4.65
CA LEU A 238 26.22 0.59 -4.13
C LEU A 238 25.28 1.38 -3.22
N SER A 239 24.06 1.59 -3.66
CA SER A 239 23.00 2.18 -2.82
C SER A 239 22.50 1.14 -1.82
N VAL A 240 22.47 1.51 -0.55
CA VAL A 240 21.99 0.66 0.54
C VAL A 240 20.87 1.38 1.27
N LYS A 241 19.72 0.73 1.40
CA LYS A 241 18.61 1.17 2.23
C LYS A 241 18.20 0.04 3.16
N THR A 242 18.16 0.32 4.46
CA THR A 242 17.68 -0.64 5.45
C THR A 242 16.73 0.02 6.42
N TRP A 243 15.81 -0.75 6.99
CA TRP A 243 14.82 -0.27 7.96
C TRP A 243 14.40 -1.36 8.91
N ILE A 244 13.94 -0.95 10.07
CA ILE A 244 13.22 -1.76 11.04
C ILE A 244 12.05 -0.94 11.56
N SER A 245 10.89 -1.56 11.63
CA SER A 245 9.66 -0.93 12.13
C SER A 245 8.98 -1.79 13.17
N GLY A 246 8.29 -1.15 14.10
CA GLY A 246 7.55 -1.79 15.18
C GLY A 246 6.14 -1.25 15.31
N LEU A 247 5.25 -2.09 15.84
CA LEU A 247 3.85 -1.80 16.12
C LEU A 247 3.48 -2.33 17.49
N TYR A 248 2.68 -1.57 18.23
CA TYR A 248 2.04 -2.00 19.46
C TYR A 248 0.64 -1.40 19.58
N GLN A 249 -0.32 -2.23 19.96
CA GLN A 249 -1.71 -1.84 20.19
C GLN A 249 -2.38 -2.80 21.18
N THR A 250 -3.32 -2.29 21.97
CA THR A 250 -4.24 -3.11 22.78
C THR A 250 -5.69 -2.88 22.38
N ALA A 251 -6.54 -3.86 22.65
CA ALA A 251 -7.99 -3.77 22.51
C ALA A 251 -8.66 -4.72 23.51
N GLU A 252 -9.92 -4.45 23.85
CA GLU A 252 -10.70 -5.29 24.75
C GLU A 252 -11.86 -5.94 23.99
N PHE A 253 -12.28 -7.11 24.47
CA PHE A 253 -13.53 -7.72 24.06
C PHE A 253 -14.71 -7.03 24.71
N GLU A 254 -15.72 -6.70 23.93
CA GLU A 254 -16.91 -5.98 24.43
C GLU A 254 -17.66 -6.80 25.49
N GLU A 255 -17.75 -8.12 25.32
CA GLU A 255 -18.53 -8.98 26.22
C GLU A 255 -17.80 -9.34 27.51
N SER A 256 -16.50 -9.66 27.46
CA SER A 256 -15.75 -10.11 28.63
C SER A 256 -14.95 -9.00 29.31
N GLY A 257 -14.58 -7.94 28.57
CA GLY A 257 -13.67 -6.91 29.04
C GLY A 257 -12.20 -7.36 29.09
N ASP A 258 -11.89 -8.56 28.58
CA ASP A 258 -10.51 -9.06 28.53
C ASP A 258 -9.70 -8.27 27.49
N GLU A 259 -8.50 -7.85 27.90
CA GLU A 259 -7.56 -7.14 27.03
C GLU A 259 -6.73 -8.11 26.19
N VAL A 260 -6.53 -7.76 24.93
CA VAL A 260 -5.63 -8.45 24.01
C VAL A 260 -4.64 -7.46 23.40
N GLU A 261 -3.47 -7.97 23.04
CA GLU A 261 -2.40 -7.19 22.45
C GLU A 261 -2.16 -7.60 20.99
N ALA A 262 -1.82 -6.62 20.15
CA ALA A 262 -1.19 -6.83 18.87
C ALA A 262 0.16 -6.13 18.86
N ASN A 263 1.21 -6.86 18.60
CA ASN A 263 2.55 -6.34 18.45
C ASN A 263 3.25 -6.98 17.24
N GLY A 264 4.22 -6.27 16.70
CA GLY A 264 4.95 -6.74 15.54
C GLY A 264 6.25 -5.98 15.32
N VAL A 265 7.21 -6.67 14.72
CA VAL A 265 8.46 -6.10 14.23
C VAL A 265 8.67 -6.56 12.80
N ALA A 266 9.04 -5.63 11.95
CA ALA A 266 9.36 -5.90 10.54
C ALA A 266 10.58 -5.09 10.12
N GLY A 267 11.31 -5.58 9.14
CA GLY A 267 12.47 -4.88 8.62
C GLY A 267 12.81 -5.34 7.21
N GLY A 268 13.79 -4.68 6.62
CA GLY A 268 14.24 -5.01 5.28
C GLY A 268 15.56 -4.37 4.91
N LEU A 269 16.10 -4.86 3.81
CA LEU A 269 17.30 -4.38 3.15
C LEU A 269 17.05 -4.32 1.66
N ALA A 270 17.34 -3.19 1.04
CA ALA A 270 17.36 -3.02 -0.41
C ALA A 270 18.76 -2.57 -0.85
N LEU A 271 19.24 -3.20 -1.90
CA LEU A 271 20.51 -2.91 -2.56
C LEU A 271 20.22 -2.50 -4.01
N GLY A 272 20.86 -1.42 -4.49
CA GLY A 272 20.67 -0.89 -5.84
C GLY A 272 21.94 -0.35 -6.48
#